data_81c5243905997e5ffd4675b12e7f5055
#
_entry.id   81c5243905997e5ffd4675b12e7f5055
#
_cell.length_a   1.000
_cell.length_b   1.000
_cell.length_c   1.000
_cell.angle_alpha   90.00
_cell.angle_beta   90.00
_cell.angle_gamma   90.00
#
_symmetry.space_group_name_H-M   'P 1'
#
loop_
_entity.id
_entity.type
_entity.pdbx_description
1 polymer ?
#
loop_
_entity_poly.entity_id
_entity_poly.type
_entity_poly.pdbx_seq_one_letter_code
_entity_poly.pdbx_strand_id
1 'polypeptide(L)'
;MGSDAYPPAADPATFHKVAGYSPYAGRRYPERPLFGDQHVHTSWSGDAGMGGTTLGPEEALRFARGEEVVSTSGQPVRLSRPLDWIAVTDHSDGMGTIAMIRDGNAEMMTDPTLKRWHDLMAKGGADAQAAMLELIAAQTQKKLPQLIMDPRFAKTTWERNNDFAEKYNEPGRFTALIGYEWTSNAGGGDNLHRNVIYRDGKAKADQVLPMTTFVSENPEDLWAWMANWEKQTGGRLLAIPHNGNLSNGRMFELQTFKGGPITREWAEQRAKWEPLFEAIQYKGQSEAHPSLSPTDEFT
;
A
#
# COMPACT_ATOMS: atom_id res chain seq x y z
N MET A 1 -19.83 -22.21 37.03
CA MET A 1 -20.37 -22.74 35.78
C MET A 1 -21.43 -21.75 35.30
N GLY A 2 -21.04 -20.78 34.50
CA GLY A 2 -21.92 -19.79 33.86
C GLY A 2 -22.51 -20.43 32.62
N SER A 3 -23.82 -20.42 32.47
CA SER A 3 -24.50 -20.88 31.29
C SER A 3 -24.24 -19.86 30.15
N ASP A 4 -23.50 -20.27 29.13
CA ASP A 4 -23.45 -19.57 27.85
C ASP A 4 -24.86 -19.61 27.23
N ALA A 5 -25.67 -18.61 27.58
CA ALA A 5 -26.96 -18.42 26.93
C ALA A 5 -26.68 -17.85 25.53
N TYR A 6 -26.89 -18.66 24.49
CA TYR A 6 -27.00 -18.17 23.11
C TYR A 6 -27.97 -16.99 23.09
N PRO A 7 -27.67 -15.93 22.33
CA PRO A 7 -28.63 -14.86 22.16
C PRO A 7 -29.96 -15.43 21.65
N PRO A 8 -31.10 -14.93 22.10
CA PRO A 8 -32.38 -15.45 21.68
C PRO A 8 -32.49 -15.41 20.16
N ALA A 9 -32.98 -16.49 19.58
CA ALA A 9 -33.20 -16.57 18.14
C ALA A 9 -34.02 -15.35 17.69
N ALA A 10 -33.55 -14.68 16.63
CA ALA A 10 -34.25 -13.52 16.08
C ALA A 10 -35.69 -13.93 15.72
N ASP A 11 -36.67 -13.08 16.11
CA ASP A 11 -38.08 -13.33 15.86
C ASP A 11 -38.30 -13.60 14.35
N PRO A 12 -38.85 -14.77 13.97
CA PRO A 12 -39.13 -15.10 12.58
C PRO A 12 -39.98 -14.05 11.87
N ALA A 13 -40.81 -13.31 12.57
CA ALA A 13 -41.60 -12.20 12.02
C ALA A 13 -40.75 -11.01 11.58
N THR A 14 -39.56 -10.83 12.14
CA THR A 14 -38.59 -9.80 11.71
C THR A 14 -37.88 -10.19 10.43
N PHE A 15 -37.68 -11.47 10.18
CA PHE A 15 -37.07 -11.99 8.95
C PHE A 15 -37.94 -11.74 7.70
N HIS A 16 -39.23 -11.72 7.83
CA HIS A 16 -40.18 -11.54 6.72
C HIS A 16 -40.45 -10.07 6.35
N LYS A 17 -40.00 -9.12 7.18
CA LYS A 17 -40.18 -7.67 6.91
C LYS A 17 -39.04 -7.00 6.15
N VAL A 18 -37.91 -7.67 6.00
CA VAL A 18 -36.78 -7.13 5.26
C VAL A 18 -36.67 -7.81 3.91
N ALA A 19 -37.34 -7.22 2.96
CA ALA A 19 -37.14 -7.32 1.51
C ALA A 19 -36.59 -8.65 0.95
N GLY A 20 -37.45 -9.38 0.27
CA GLY A 20 -37.03 -10.26 -0.82
C GLY A 20 -36.54 -11.64 -0.40
N TYR A 21 -36.87 -12.61 -1.21
CA TYR A 21 -36.53 -14.04 -1.14
C TYR A 21 -35.06 -14.37 -0.87
N SER A 22 -34.13 -13.42 -1.13
CA SER A 22 -32.70 -13.59 -0.94
C SER A 22 -32.12 -12.42 -0.13
N PRO A 23 -31.20 -12.67 0.85
CA PRO A 23 -30.47 -11.60 1.51
C PRO A 23 -29.65 -10.74 0.55
N TYR A 24 -29.49 -11.18 -0.68
CA TYR A 24 -28.81 -10.47 -1.78
C TYR A 24 -29.79 -9.74 -2.72
N ALA A 25 -31.11 -9.92 -2.56
CA ALA A 25 -32.11 -9.21 -3.36
C ALA A 25 -31.99 -7.69 -3.16
N GLY A 26 -31.92 -6.96 -4.26
CA GLY A 26 -31.73 -5.50 -4.25
C GLY A 26 -30.29 -5.02 -4.06
N ARG A 27 -29.32 -5.89 -3.87
CA ARG A 27 -27.90 -5.53 -3.88
C ARG A 27 -27.39 -5.47 -5.32
N ARG A 28 -26.72 -4.37 -5.65
CA ARG A 28 -26.12 -4.15 -6.98
C ARG A 28 -24.64 -4.58 -6.98
N TYR A 29 -24.40 -5.87 -6.81
CA TYR A 29 -23.06 -6.43 -6.99
C TYR A 29 -22.77 -6.63 -8.47
N PRO A 30 -21.49 -6.60 -8.87
CA PRO A 30 -21.10 -7.04 -10.20
C PRO A 30 -21.58 -8.46 -10.49
N GLU A 31 -22.09 -8.72 -11.71
CA GLU A 31 -22.54 -10.05 -12.12
C GLU A 31 -21.37 -11.02 -12.36
N ARG A 32 -20.15 -10.51 -12.47
CA ARG A 32 -18.92 -11.27 -12.65
C ARG A 32 -17.85 -10.81 -11.67
N PRO A 33 -16.89 -11.69 -11.29
CA PRO A 33 -15.72 -11.26 -10.54
C PRO A 33 -14.88 -10.31 -11.37
N LEU A 34 -14.33 -9.28 -10.74
CA LEU A 34 -13.39 -8.34 -11.33
C LEU A 34 -11.99 -8.67 -10.80
N PHE A 35 -11.04 -8.87 -11.71
CA PHE A 35 -9.66 -9.21 -11.39
C PHE A 35 -8.78 -7.99 -11.49
N GLY A 36 -7.96 -7.77 -10.48
CA GLY A 36 -7.03 -6.65 -10.43
C GLY A 36 -5.94 -6.87 -9.42
N ASP A 37 -5.07 -5.88 -9.29
CA ASP A 37 -3.99 -5.88 -8.32
C ASP A 37 -3.99 -4.58 -7.53
N GLN A 38 -3.85 -4.68 -6.22
CA GLN A 38 -3.83 -3.53 -5.31
C GLN A 38 -2.46 -3.32 -4.65
N HIS A 39 -1.46 -4.15 -4.99
CA HIS A 39 -0.14 -4.10 -4.40
C HIS A 39 0.94 -4.19 -5.48
N VAL A 40 1.21 -3.05 -6.11
CA VAL A 40 2.14 -2.96 -7.24
C VAL A 40 3.18 -1.89 -6.98
N HIS A 41 4.45 -2.32 -6.98
CA HIS A 41 5.61 -1.45 -6.86
C HIS A 41 6.25 -1.26 -8.24
N THR A 42 6.68 -0.03 -8.51
CA THR A 42 7.35 0.37 -9.74
C THR A 42 8.77 0.85 -9.47
N SER A 43 9.44 1.38 -10.48
CA SER A 43 10.76 2.02 -10.30
C SER A 43 10.71 3.24 -9.36
N TRP A 44 9.53 3.70 -8.98
CA TRP A 44 9.35 4.81 -8.03
C TRP A 44 9.36 4.37 -6.58
N SER A 45 9.23 3.07 -6.32
CA SER A 45 9.33 2.48 -5.00
C SER A 45 10.77 2.25 -4.60
N GLY A 46 11.10 2.46 -3.32
CA GLY A 46 12.46 2.30 -2.80
C GLY A 46 13.02 0.90 -3.01
N ASP A 47 12.22 -0.12 -2.75
CA ASP A 47 12.60 -1.53 -2.89
C ASP A 47 12.70 -1.97 -4.35
N ALA A 48 11.65 -1.78 -5.14
CA ALA A 48 11.62 -2.23 -6.53
C ALA A 48 12.61 -1.45 -7.42
N GLY A 49 12.69 -0.12 -7.24
CA GLY A 49 13.60 0.73 -8.03
C GLY A 49 15.07 0.41 -7.76
N MET A 50 15.49 0.23 -6.51
CA MET A 50 16.85 -0.18 -6.17
C MET A 50 17.10 -1.66 -6.48
N GLY A 51 16.05 -2.49 -6.45
CA GLY A 51 16.08 -3.89 -6.88
C GLY A 51 16.25 -4.07 -8.40
N GLY A 52 16.26 -2.96 -9.15
CA GLY A 52 16.56 -2.96 -10.59
C GLY A 52 15.34 -2.79 -11.49
N THR A 53 14.14 -2.62 -10.95
CA THR A 53 12.96 -2.29 -11.76
C THR A 53 13.12 -0.92 -12.40
N THR A 54 12.97 -0.86 -13.74
CA THR A 54 13.11 0.39 -14.51
C THR A 54 11.76 0.97 -14.96
N LEU A 55 10.70 0.17 -14.96
CA LEU A 55 9.37 0.56 -15.38
C LEU A 55 8.68 1.37 -14.29
N GLY A 56 8.09 2.50 -14.67
CA GLY A 56 7.37 3.39 -13.75
C GLY A 56 5.87 3.11 -13.68
N PRO A 57 5.12 3.97 -12.96
CA PRO A 57 3.67 3.83 -12.81
C PRO A 57 2.92 3.82 -14.14
N GLU A 58 3.37 4.58 -15.12
CA GLU A 58 2.72 4.63 -16.44
C GLU A 58 2.79 3.29 -17.16
N GLU A 59 3.96 2.65 -17.17
CA GLU A 59 4.15 1.32 -17.76
C GLU A 59 3.37 0.25 -17.02
N ALA A 60 3.25 0.33 -15.69
CA ALA A 60 2.43 -0.58 -14.90
C ALA A 60 0.96 -0.50 -15.30
N LEU A 61 0.41 0.70 -15.46
CA LEU A 61 -0.97 0.93 -15.91
C LEU A 61 -1.20 0.42 -17.34
N ARG A 62 -0.28 0.68 -18.26
CA ARG A 62 -0.33 0.18 -19.64
C ARG A 62 -0.29 -1.34 -19.69
N PHE A 63 0.62 -1.96 -18.95
CA PHE A 63 0.71 -3.40 -18.86
C PHE A 63 -0.56 -4.04 -18.30
N ALA A 64 -1.12 -3.48 -17.23
CA ALA A 64 -2.38 -3.95 -16.64
C ALA A 64 -3.57 -3.88 -17.64
N ARG A 65 -3.58 -2.88 -18.52
CA ARG A 65 -4.57 -2.75 -19.61
C ARG A 65 -4.35 -3.72 -20.76
N GLY A 66 -3.29 -4.55 -20.71
CA GLY A 66 -2.93 -5.49 -21.76
C GLY A 66 -2.16 -4.86 -22.93
N GLU A 67 -1.58 -3.67 -22.76
CA GLU A 67 -0.64 -3.11 -23.72
C GLU A 67 0.71 -3.81 -23.61
N GLU A 68 1.45 -3.87 -24.70
CA GLU A 68 2.82 -4.34 -24.68
C GLU A 68 3.75 -3.30 -24.04
N VAL A 69 4.60 -3.75 -23.13
CA VAL A 69 5.69 -2.97 -22.54
C VAL A 69 7.00 -3.72 -22.70
N VAL A 70 8.12 -3.00 -22.67
CA VAL A 70 9.44 -3.62 -22.65
C VAL A 70 9.86 -3.82 -21.20
N SER A 71 10.06 -5.06 -20.78
CA SER A 71 10.46 -5.41 -19.42
C SER A 71 11.83 -4.85 -19.07
N THR A 72 12.17 -4.79 -17.79
CA THR A 72 13.51 -4.40 -17.31
C THR A 72 14.65 -5.21 -17.95
N SER A 73 14.39 -6.47 -18.34
CA SER A 73 15.35 -7.34 -19.05
C SER A 73 15.36 -7.14 -20.58
N GLY A 74 14.61 -6.17 -21.11
CA GLY A 74 14.57 -5.80 -22.53
C GLY A 74 13.63 -6.65 -23.40
N GLN A 75 12.79 -7.49 -22.81
CA GLN A 75 11.86 -8.34 -23.52
C GLN A 75 10.49 -7.65 -23.66
N PRO A 76 9.83 -7.70 -24.84
CA PRO A 76 8.45 -7.28 -24.98
C PRO A 76 7.54 -8.26 -24.21
N VAL A 77 6.69 -7.72 -23.35
CA VAL A 77 5.76 -8.49 -22.52
C VAL A 77 4.37 -7.86 -22.54
N ARG A 78 3.37 -8.72 -22.48
CA ARG A 78 1.97 -8.32 -22.46
C ARG A 78 1.14 -9.35 -21.70
N LEU A 79 0.15 -8.92 -20.95
CA LEU A 79 -0.82 -9.82 -20.34
C LEU A 79 -1.67 -10.49 -21.44
N SER A 80 -1.92 -11.79 -21.31
CA SER A 80 -2.82 -12.53 -22.18
C SER A 80 -4.27 -12.08 -22.02
N ARG A 81 -4.61 -11.59 -20.83
CA ARG A 81 -5.89 -10.97 -20.49
C ARG A 81 -5.63 -9.70 -19.68
N PRO A 82 -6.16 -8.54 -20.08
CA PRO A 82 -6.09 -7.33 -19.27
C PRO A 82 -6.72 -7.53 -17.90
N LEU A 83 -6.22 -6.81 -16.90
CA LEU A 83 -6.89 -6.69 -15.62
C LEU A 83 -8.15 -5.82 -15.76
N ASP A 84 -9.10 -5.99 -14.84
CA ASP A 84 -10.28 -5.11 -14.77
C ASP A 84 -9.95 -3.82 -14.00
N TRP A 85 -8.96 -3.87 -13.08
CA TRP A 85 -8.53 -2.72 -12.28
C TRP A 85 -7.11 -2.91 -11.76
N ILE A 86 -6.48 -1.81 -11.36
CA ILE A 86 -5.17 -1.78 -10.67
C ILE A 86 -5.08 -0.58 -9.74
N ALA A 87 -4.31 -0.71 -8.68
CA ALA A 87 -3.74 0.40 -7.93
C ALA A 87 -2.22 0.26 -7.90
N VAL A 88 -1.50 1.25 -8.40
CA VAL A 88 -0.05 1.34 -8.18
C VAL A 88 0.17 1.93 -6.80
N THR A 89 0.91 1.19 -5.97
CA THR A 89 1.07 1.48 -4.54
C THR A 89 2.54 1.54 -4.14
N ASP A 90 3.30 2.36 -4.86
CA ASP A 90 4.69 2.63 -4.51
C ASP A 90 4.79 3.18 -3.07
N HIS A 91 5.88 2.87 -2.37
CA HIS A 91 6.13 3.38 -1.02
C HIS A 91 6.04 4.90 -0.98
N SER A 92 5.26 5.44 -0.04
CA SER A 92 5.10 6.90 0.13
C SER A 92 6.38 7.58 0.63
N ASP A 93 7.21 6.85 1.37
CA ASP A 93 8.47 7.34 1.92
C ASP A 93 9.50 7.55 0.79
N GLY A 94 9.57 8.78 0.30
CA GLY A 94 10.44 9.14 -0.81
C GLY A 94 9.98 8.64 -2.17
N MET A 95 8.67 8.52 -2.40
CA MET A 95 8.09 8.09 -3.68
C MET A 95 8.74 8.81 -4.87
N GLY A 96 9.22 8.03 -5.85
CA GLY A 96 9.84 8.54 -7.07
C GLY A 96 11.27 9.07 -6.92
N THR A 97 11.76 9.31 -5.71
CA THR A 97 13.13 9.82 -5.51
C THR A 97 14.19 8.80 -5.95
N ILE A 98 13.90 7.51 -5.84
CA ILE A 98 14.81 6.45 -6.32
C ILE A 98 14.98 6.51 -7.84
N ALA A 99 13.90 6.75 -8.58
CA ALA A 99 14.01 6.98 -10.03
C ALA A 99 14.85 8.22 -10.34
N MET A 100 14.67 9.32 -9.59
CA MET A 100 15.47 10.52 -9.73
C MET A 100 16.96 10.27 -9.44
N ILE A 101 17.27 9.48 -8.42
CA ILE A 101 18.66 9.08 -8.09
C ILE A 101 19.23 8.24 -9.23
N ARG A 102 18.52 7.20 -9.68
CA ARG A 102 18.95 6.33 -10.79
C ARG A 102 19.21 7.13 -12.06
N ASP A 103 18.36 8.08 -12.39
CA ASP A 103 18.44 8.89 -13.59
C ASP A 103 19.45 10.05 -13.48
N GLY A 104 20.16 10.17 -12.36
CA GLY A 104 21.19 11.16 -12.13
C GLY A 104 20.67 12.60 -12.03
N ASN A 105 19.50 12.79 -11.40
CA ASN A 105 18.94 14.13 -11.21
C ASN A 105 19.98 15.07 -10.57
N ALA A 106 20.21 16.23 -11.19
CA ALA A 106 21.28 17.15 -10.82
C ALA A 106 21.21 17.60 -9.34
N GLU A 107 20.02 17.84 -8.80
CA GLU A 107 19.84 18.23 -7.40
C GLU A 107 20.13 17.06 -6.47
N MET A 108 19.66 15.84 -6.79
CA MET A 108 19.96 14.62 -6.02
C MET A 108 21.46 14.32 -5.98
N MET A 109 22.17 14.56 -7.08
CA MET A 109 23.62 14.32 -7.19
C MET A 109 24.48 15.29 -6.37
N THR A 110 23.89 16.32 -5.77
CA THR A 110 24.60 17.21 -4.83
C THR A 110 24.85 16.56 -3.46
N ASP A 111 24.04 15.57 -3.08
CA ASP A 111 24.21 14.80 -1.83
C ASP A 111 25.18 13.63 -2.07
N PRO A 112 26.28 13.53 -1.27
CA PRO A 112 27.29 12.48 -1.47
C PRO A 112 26.73 11.05 -1.29
N THR A 113 25.74 10.85 -0.43
CA THR A 113 25.11 9.54 -0.20
C THR A 113 24.27 9.15 -1.41
N LEU A 114 23.45 10.08 -1.92
CA LEU A 114 22.60 9.83 -3.08
C LEU A 114 23.43 9.60 -4.34
N LYS A 115 24.51 10.38 -4.52
CA LYS A 115 25.45 10.15 -5.61
C LYS A 115 26.09 8.76 -5.52
N ARG A 116 26.51 8.34 -4.34
CA ARG A 116 27.07 7.00 -4.14
C ARG A 116 26.05 5.90 -4.44
N TRP A 117 24.81 6.06 -4.02
CA TRP A 117 23.74 5.11 -4.36
C TRP A 117 23.49 5.08 -5.87
N HIS A 118 23.47 6.22 -6.53
CA HIS A 118 23.41 6.28 -8.00
C HIS A 118 24.54 5.45 -8.65
N ASP A 119 25.79 5.66 -8.20
CA ASP A 119 26.96 4.98 -8.76
C ASP A 119 26.89 3.44 -8.49
N LEU A 120 26.36 3.02 -7.35
CA LEU A 120 26.14 1.60 -7.03
C LEU A 120 25.01 0.98 -7.87
N MET A 121 23.89 1.69 -8.01
CA MET A 121 22.76 1.23 -8.84
C MET A 121 23.19 1.07 -10.32
N ALA A 122 24.01 1.97 -10.83
CA ALA A 122 24.53 1.91 -12.20
C ALA A 122 25.40 0.67 -12.46
N LYS A 123 26.08 0.13 -11.43
CA LYS A 123 26.85 -1.12 -11.54
C LYS A 123 25.96 -2.36 -11.57
N GLY A 124 24.77 -2.29 -10.94
CA GLY A 124 23.84 -3.40 -10.83
C GLY A 124 24.27 -4.53 -9.88
N GLY A 125 23.57 -5.65 -9.92
CA GLY A 125 23.90 -6.86 -9.15
C GLY A 125 24.09 -6.62 -7.64
N ALA A 126 25.19 -7.12 -7.09
CA ALA A 126 25.49 -7.01 -5.65
C ALA A 126 25.67 -5.56 -5.17
N ASP A 127 26.19 -4.68 -6.02
CA ASP A 127 26.37 -3.26 -5.68
C ASP A 127 25.01 -2.54 -5.53
N ALA A 128 24.07 -2.78 -6.45
CA ALA A 128 22.70 -2.24 -6.34
C ALA A 128 21.97 -2.79 -5.11
N GLN A 129 22.15 -4.08 -4.80
CA GLN A 129 21.60 -4.70 -3.59
C GLN A 129 22.18 -4.07 -2.32
N ALA A 130 23.48 -3.77 -2.29
CA ALA A 130 24.10 -3.07 -1.17
C ALA A 130 23.50 -1.67 -0.97
N ALA A 131 23.28 -0.90 -2.04
CA ALA A 131 22.62 0.40 -1.96
C ALA A 131 21.19 0.29 -1.41
N MET A 132 20.43 -0.74 -1.82
CA MET A 132 19.08 -1.01 -1.30
C MET A 132 19.09 -1.30 0.21
N LEU A 133 20.01 -2.15 0.68
CA LEU A 133 20.13 -2.46 2.11
C LEU A 133 20.54 -1.22 2.93
N GLU A 134 21.39 -0.36 2.39
CA GLU A 134 21.74 0.90 3.03
C GLU A 134 20.54 1.87 3.11
N LEU A 135 19.72 1.97 2.06
CA LEU A 135 18.49 2.75 2.08
C LEU A 135 17.55 2.27 3.19
N ILE A 136 17.30 0.96 3.24
CA ILE A 136 16.43 0.34 4.27
C ILE A 136 16.97 0.64 5.67
N ALA A 137 18.27 0.46 5.88
CA ALA A 137 18.91 0.76 7.15
C ALA A 137 18.82 2.25 7.52
N ALA A 138 19.01 3.15 6.54
CA ALA A 138 18.89 4.59 6.74
C ALA A 138 17.44 5.00 7.08
N GLN A 139 16.45 4.39 6.44
CA GLN A 139 15.03 4.60 6.74
C GLN A 139 14.70 4.15 8.17
N THR A 140 15.05 2.91 8.51
CA THR A 140 14.81 2.34 9.85
C THR A 140 15.49 3.16 10.95
N GLN A 141 16.71 3.69 10.69
CA GLN A 141 17.44 4.54 11.63
C GLN A 141 17.04 6.01 11.60
N LYS A 142 16.08 6.39 10.74
CA LYS A 142 15.65 7.79 10.52
C LYS A 142 16.80 8.72 10.09
N LYS A 143 17.71 8.19 9.25
CA LYS A 143 18.92 8.88 8.74
C LYS A 143 18.91 9.06 7.22
N LEU A 144 17.75 9.04 6.60
CA LEU A 144 17.65 9.30 5.16
C LEU A 144 18.18 10.71 4.82
N PRO A 145 18.84 10.87 3.67
CA PRO A 145 19.22 12.18 3.14
C PRO A 145 18.00 13.11 3.04
N GLN A 146 18.18 14.38 3.39
CA GLN A 146 17.10 15.37 3.44
C GLN A 146 16.37 15.54 2.10
N LEU A 147 17.07 15.39 0.98
CA LEU A 147 16.48 15.51 -0.34
C LEU A 147 15.41 14.44 -0.62
N ILE A 148 15.53 13.24 -0.06
CA ILE A 148 14.50 12.18 -0.18
C ILE A 148 13.20 12.60 0.51
N MET A 149 13.31 13.38 1.59
CA MET A 149 12.17 13.83 2.39
C MET A 149 11.65 15.21 1.96
N ASP A 150 12.19 15.79 0.89
CA ASP A 150 11.80 17.12 0.44
C ASP A 150 10.36 17.12 -0.10
N PRO A 151 9.44 17.90 0.50
CA PRO A 151 8.03 17.93 0.09
C PRO A 151 7.82 18.44 -1.34
N ARG A 152 8.78 19.15 -1.95
CA ARG A 152 8.68 19.57 -3.35
C ARG A 152 8.69 18.36 -4.29
N PHE A 153 9.60 17.40 -4.04
CA PHE A 153 9.65 16.16 -4.81
C PHE A 153 8.44 15.28 -4.53
N ALA A 154 8.08 15.12 -3.25
CA ALA A 154 6.90 14.35 -2.87
C ALA A 154 5.63 14.88 -3.56
N LYS A 155 5.42 16.19 -3.58
CA LYS A 155 4.27 16.81 -4.25
C LYS A 155 4.27 16.54 -5.76
N THR A 156 5.37 16.83 -6.43
CA THR A 156 5.48 16.65 -7.88
C THR A 156 5.27 15.20 -8.28
N THR A 157 5.85 14.27 -7.53
CA THR A 157 5.73 12.84 -7.80
C THR A 157 4.30 12.36 -7.56
N TRP A 158 3.68 12.76 -6.45
CA TRP A 158 2.29 12.41 -6.12
C TRP A 158 1.30 12.90 -7.18
N GLU A 159 1.39 14.18 -7.56
CA GLU A 159 0.54 14.74 -8.60
C GLU A 159 0.70 14.02 -9.95
N ARG A 160 1.94 13.64 -10.30
CA ARG A 160 2.24 12.90 -11.52
C ARG A 160 1.71 11.45 -11.47
N ASN A 161 1.81 10.76 -10.33
CA ASN A 161 1.21 9.45 -10.14
C ASN A 161 -0.31 9.51 -10.37
N ASN A 162 -0.95 10.53 -9.83
CA ASN A 162 -2.38 10.75 -9.97
C ASN A 162 -2.76 11.11 -11.41
N ASP A 163 -1.93 11.86 -12.12
CA ASP A 163 -2.10 12.13 -13.56
C ASP A 163 -2.10 10.84 -14.39
N PHE A 164 -1.21 9.91 -14.09
CA PHE A 164 -1.20 8.61 -14.76
C PHE A 164 -2.46 7.80 -14.46
N ALA A 165 -2.88 7.73 -13.21
CA ALA A 165 -4.11 7.04 -12.85
C ALA A 165 -5.32 7.63 -13.61
N GLU A 166 -5.50 8.94 -13.61
CA GLU A 166 -6.57 9.61 -14.37
C GLU A 166 -6.49 9.35 -15.88
N LYS A 167 -5.29 9.44 -16.46
CA LYS A 167 -5.05 9.22 -17.88
C LYS A 167 -5.49 7.83 -18.35
N TYR A 168 -5.27 6.82 -17.53
CA TYR A 168 -5.54 5.42 -17.90
C TYR A 168 -6.85 4.88 -17.34
N ASN A 169 -7.52 5.62 -16.44
CA ASN A 169 -8.83 5.25 -15.92
C ASN A 169 -9.90 5.37 -17.01
N GLU A 170 -10.55 4.25 -17.33
CA GLU A 170 -11.60 4.15 -18.33
C GLU A 170 -12.83 3.45 -17.71
N PRO A 171 -13.73 4.21 -17.05
CA PRO A 171 -14.85 3.65 -16.33
C PRO A 171 -15.69 2.69 -17.16
N GLY A 172 -15.99 1.52 -16.62
CA GLY A 172 -16.73 0.45 -17.31
C GLY A 172 -15.86 -0.53 -18.10
N ARG A 173 -14.59 -0.21 -18.31
CA ARG A 173 -13.62 -1.09 -18.99
C ARG A 173 -12.41 -1.42 -18.14
N PHE A 174 -11.78 -0.41 -17.58
CA PHE A 174 -10.60 -0.54 -16.73
C PHE A 174 -10.60 0.55 -15.65
N THR A 175 -10.37 0.17 -14.42
CA THR A 175 -10.29 1.13 -13.30
C THR A 175 -8.85 1.27 -12.84
N ALA A 176 -8.28 2.47 -13.00
CA ALA A 176 -7.03 2.84 -12.37
C ALA A 176 -7.33 3.57 -11.06
N LEU A 177 -7.10 2.89 -9.94
CA LEU A 177 -7.26 3.47 -8.60
C LEU A 177 -6.00 4.23 -8.21
N ILE A 178 -6.14 5.36 -7.57
CA ILE A 178 -5.04 6.07 -6.93
C ILE A 178 -4.71 5.37 -5.61
N GLY A 179 -3.43 5.16 -5.34
CA GLY A 179 -2.98 4.53 -4.11
C GLY A 179 -1.52 4.80 -3.81
N TYR A 180 -1.12 4.43 -2.62
CA TYR A 180 0.28 4.41 -2.17
C TYR A 180 0.45 3.40 -1.04
N GLU A 181 1.67 2.97 -0.77
CA GLU A 181 1.96 2.15 0.40
C GLU A 181 2.53 3.00 1.53
N TRP A 182 1.87 2.97 2.68
CA TRP A 182 2.40 3.47 3.95
C TRP A 182 3.25 2.37 4.60
N THR A 183 4.54 2.64 4.85
CA THR A 183 5.58 1.63 5.05
C THR A 183 6.17 1.67 6.45
N SER A 184 5.39 1.36 7.47
CA SER A 184 5.89 1.30 8.84
C SER A 184 6.79 0.10 9.08
N ASN A 185 8.01 0.36 9.55
CA ASN A 185 8.99 -0.62 10.01
C ASN A 185 9.22 -0.46 11.52
N ALA A 186 8.13 -0.46 12.28
CA ALA A 186 8.14 -0.22 13.71
C ALA A 186 9.11 -1.15 14.46
N GLY A 187 9.57 -0.73 15.62
CA GLY A 187 10.45 -1.56 16.44
C GLY A 187 11.81 -1.89 15.82
N GLY A 188 12.14 -1.26 14.68
CA GLY A 188 13.41 -1.51 13.99
C GLY A 188 13.33 -2.60 12.90
N GLY A 189 12.13 -2.89 12.37
CA GLY A 189 11.97 -3.82 11.25
C GLY A 189 10.66 -4.57 11.19
N ASP A 190 9.75 -4.39 12.14
CA ASP A 190 8.45 -5.04 12.13
C ASP A 190 7.56 -4.41 11.06
N ASN A 191 7.24 -5.17 10.03
CA ASN A 191 6.49 -4.65 8.89
C ASN A 191 5.02 -4.47 9.25
N LEU A 192 4.59 -3.21 9.42
CA LEU A 192 3.20 -2.84 9.62
C LEU A 192 2.67 -2.07 8.40
N HIS A 193 3.01 -2.52 7.21
CA HIS A 193 2.71 -1.86 5.95
C HIS A 193 1.22 -1.90 5.60
N ARG A 194 0.71 -0.86 4.92
CA ARG A 194 -0.67 -0.74 4.42
C ARG A 194 -0.69 -0.09 3.04
N ASN A 195 -1.40 -0.71 2.12
CA ASN A 195 -1.77 -0.04 0.88
C ASN A 195 -2.99 0.84 1.14
N VAL A 196 -2.83 2.14 0.96
CA VAL A 196 -3.91 3.12 1.06
C VAL A 196 -4.48 3.37 -0.32
N ILE A 197 -5.77 3.05 -0.50
CA ILE A 197 -6.47 3.12 -1.79
C ILE A 197 -7.56 4.18 -1.73
N TYR A 198 -7.57 5.06 -2.71
CA TYR A 198 -8.55 6.12 -2.86
C TYR A 198 -9.71 5.68 -3.74
N ARG A 199 -10.93 5.95 -3.30
CA ARG A 199 -12.11 5.78 -4.13
C ARG A 199 -12.24 6.89 -5.17
N ASP A 200 -11.79 8.07 -4.80
CA ASP A 200 -11.97 9.30 -5.57
C ASP A 200 -10.72 9.59 -6.42
N GLY A 201 -10.88 10.37 -7.48
CA GLY A 201 -9.83 10.70 -8.42
C GLY A 201 -8.91 11.85 -7.95
N LYS A 202 -8.02 12.25 -8.87
CA LYS A 202 -6.96 13.24 -8.68
C LYS A 202 -7.43 14.54 -8.00
N ALA A 203 -8.57 15.07 -8.38
CA ALA A 203 -9.08 16.35 -7.84
C ALA A 203 -9.19 16.37 -6.31
N LYS A 204 -9.36 15.20 -5.67
CA LYS A 204 -9.35 15.06 -4.22
C LYS A 204 -8.01 14.55 -3.70
N ALA A 205 -7.38 13.61 -4.40
CA ALA A 205 -6.11 13.04 -3.97
C ALA A 205 -4.99 14.08 -3.88
N ASP A 206 -4.93 15.03 -4.80
CA ASP A 206 -3.91 16.09 -4.82
C ASP A 206 -4.03 17.13 -3.68
N GLN A 207 -5.16 17.16 -2.98
CA GLN A 207 -5.37 18.17 -1.93
C GLN A 207 -4.48 17.93 -0.71
N VAL A 208 -4.06 16.70 -0.47
CA VAL A 208 -3.22 16.33 0.68
C VAL A 208 -2.20 15.30 0.23
N LEU A 209 -0.94 15.52 0.58
CA LEU A 209 0.12 14.55 0.32
C LEU A 209 -0.11 13.24 1.09
N PRO A 210 0.35 12.09 0.56
CA PRO A 210 0.35 10.82 1.28
C PRO A 210 0.98 10.94 2.67
N MET A 211 0.41 10.26 3.64
CA MET A 211 1.07 10.09 4.93
C MET A 211 2.31 9.22 4.76
N THR A 212 3.41 9.62 5.36
CA THR A 212 4.67 8.88 5.37
C THR A 212 5.01 8.44 6.79
N THR A 213 5.89 7.45 6.93
CA THR A 213 6.41 7.04 8.23
C THR A 213 7.41 8.03 8.82
N PHE A 214 7.85 9.02 8.06
CA PHE A 214 8.58 10.17 8.61
C PHE A 214 7.73 10.97 9.61
N VAL A 215 6.39 10.93 9.44
CA VAL A 215 5.44 11.56 10.36
C VAL A 215 5.13 10.63 11.53
N SER A 216 4.74 9.38 11.27
CA SER A 216 4.46 8.39 12.30
C SER A 216 4.52 6.96 11.74
N GLU A 217 5.00 6.03 12.56
CA GLU A 217 4.98 4.59 12.28
C GLU A 217 3.76 3.88 12.92
N ASN A 218 2.91 4.63 13.62
CA ASN A 218 1.73 4.10 14.30
C ASN A 218 0.52 4.01 13.35
N PRO A 219 -0.05 2.83 13.12
CA PRO A 219 -1.25 2.66 12.29
C PRO A 219 -2.46 3.49 12.75
N GLU A 220 -2.59 3.74 14.05
CA GLU A 220 -3.67 4.55 14.60
C GLU A 220 -3.57 6.02 14.16
N ASP A 221 -2.34 6.52 14.00
CA ASP A 221 -2.11 7.86 13.45
C ASP A 221 -2.41 7.91 11.94
N LEU A 222 -2.17 6.81 11.21
CA LEU A 222 -2.63 6.68 9.82
C LEU A 222 -4.16 6.75 9.74
N TRP A 223 -4.89 6.04 10.60
CA TRP A 223 -6.35 6.12 10.62
C TRP A 223 -6.86 7.52 10.93
N ALA A 224 -6.21 8.22 11.86
CA ALA A 224 -6.53 9.62 12.18
C ALA A 224 -6.27 10.54 10.98
N TRP A 225 -5.17 10.34 10.25
CA TRP A 225 -4.87 11.07 9.02
C TRP A 225 -5.93 10.78 7.94
N MET A 226 -6.34 9.52 7.75
CA MET A 226 -7.39 9.12 6.82
C MET A 226 -8.72 9.80 7.15
N ALA A 227 -9.09 9.86 8.44
CA ALA A 227 -10.29 10.54 8.89
C ALA A 227 -10.26 12.05 8.59
N ASN A 228 -9.12 12.69 8.82
CA ASN A 228 -8.93 14.10 8.50
C ASN A 228 -8.98 14.36 6.99
N TRP A 229 -8.38 13.48 6.19
CA TRP A 229 -8.43 13.56 4.73
C TRP A 229 -9.88 13.45 4.22
N GLU A 230 -10.67 12.48 4.69
CA GLU A 230 -12.09 12.35 4.33
C GLU A 230 -12.89 13.60 4.71
N LYS A 231 -12.64 14.14 5.90
CA LYS A 231 -13.29 15.36 6.38
C LYS A 231 -12.95 16.59 5.53
N GLN A 232 -11.69 16.71 5.13
CA GLN A 232 -11.19 17.86 4.36
C GLN A 232 -11.68 17.83 2.91
N THR A 233 -11.64 16.66 2.27
CA THR A 233 -11.85 16.52 0.83
C THR A 233 -13.26 16.06 0.46
N GLY A 234 -14.01 15.52 1.43
CA GLY A 234 -15.28 14.82 1.16
C GLY A 234 -15.10 13.53 0.36
N GLY A 235 -13.89 13.01 0.27
CA GLY A 235 -13.57 11.75 -0.41
C GLY A 235 -13.76 10.52 0.47
N ARG A 236 -13.31 9.37 -0.04
CA ARG A 236 -13.28 8.08 0.65
C ARG A 236 -12.00 7.35 0.32
N LEU A 237 -11.46 6.65 1.33
CA LEU A 237 -10.29 5.79 1.16
C LEU A 237 -10.35 4.63 2.17
N LEU A 238 -9.55 3.62 1.93
CA LEU A 238 -9.36 2.50 2.84
C LEU A 238 -7.87 2.11 2.87
N ALA A 239 -7.47 1.35 3.88
CA ALA A 239 -6.13 0.76 3.97
C ALA A 239 -6.24 -0.77 3.95
N ILE A 240 -5.26 -1.41 3.32
CA ILE A 240 -5.16 -2.87 3.23
C ILE A 240 -3.83 -3.28 3.86
N PRO A 241 -3.83 -3.79 5.10
CA PRO A 241 -2.64 -4.34 5.74
C PRO A 241 -2.10 -5.55 4.98
N HIS A 242 -0.80 -5.71 4.99
CA HIS A 242 -0.09 -6.85 4.43
C HIS A 242 1.21 -7.13 5.20
N ASN A 243 1.96 -8.19 4.83
CA ASN A 243 3.17 -8.60 5.52
C ASN A 243 2.95 -9.05 6.98
N GLY A 244 1.83 -9.67 7.32
CA GLY A 244 1.62 -10.27 8.63
C GLY A 244 2.77 -11.20 9.03
N ASN A 245 3.28 -11.99 8.07
CA ASN A 245 4.43 -12.89 8.21
C ASN A 245 5.79 -12.19 8.47
N LEU A 246 5.88 -10.87 8.25
CA LEU A 246 7.10 -10.08 8.47
C LEU A 246 6.93 -9.05 9.61
N SER A 247 5.82 -9.13 10.35
CA SER A 247 5.45 -8.16 11.40
C SER A 247 5.88 -8.56 12.81
N ASN A 248 6.49 -9.72 12.99
CA ASN A 248 6.75 -10.33 14.30
C ASN A 248 5.50 -10.43 15.19
N GLY A 249 4.36 -10.79 14.59
CA GLY A 249 3.06 -10.87 15.26
C GLY A 249 2.36 -9.54 15.52
N ARG A 250 3.02 -8.40 15.23
CA ARG A 250 2.50 -7.07 15.57
C ARG A 250 1.37 -6.58 14.67
N MET A 251 1.15 -7.19 13.51
CA MET A 251 0.05 -6.83 12.63
C MET A 251 -1.31 -7.03 13.33
N PHE A 252 -1.42 -8.04 14.18
CA PHE A 252 -2.63 -8.40 14.92
C PHE A 252 -2.38 -8.52 16.42
N GLU A 253 -1.51 -7.68 16.99
CA GLU A 253 -1.29 -7.63 18.44
C GLU A 253 -2.61 -7.46 19.21
N LEU A 254 -2.69 -8.10 20.40
CA LEU A 254 -3.83 -7.98 21.32
C LEU A 254 -3.80 -6.70 22.17
N GLN A 255 -3.07 -5.71 21.71
CA GLN A 255 -2.93 -4.38 22.32
C GLN A 255 -2.82 -3.31 21.25
N THR A 256 -3.07 -2.06 21.62
CA THR A 256 -2.85 -0.92 20.73
C THR A 256 -1.36 -0.75 20.45
N PHE A 257 -1.00 0.00 19.41
CA PHE A 257 0.41 0.27 19.05
C PHE A 257 1.24 0.82 20.24
N LYS A 258 0.60 1.53 21.16
CA LYS A 258 1.23 2.10 22.37
C LYS A 258 1.13 1.20 23.60
N GLY A 259 0.71 -0.06 23.45
CA GLY A 259 0.62 -1.04 24.54
C GLY A 259 -0.61 -0.91 25.43
N GLY A 260 -1.64 -0.15 25.01
CA GLY A 260 -2.90 -0.07 25.71
C GLY A 260 -3.89 -1.21 25.34
N PRO A 261 -4.97 -1.40 26.09
CA PRO A 261 -5.96 -2.43 25.78
C PRO A 261 -6.72 -2.08 24.51
N ILE A 262 -7.07 -3.11 23.73
CA ILE A 262 -8.00 -2.96 22.61
C ILE A 262 -9.40 -2.70 23.19
N THR A 263 -9.98 -1.54 22.83
CA THR A 263 -11.35 -1.19 23.18
C THR A 263 -12.28 -1.46 21.99
N ARG A 264 -13.58 -1.42 22.25
CA ARG A 264 -14.58 -1.52 21.19
C ARG A 264 -14.41 -0.40 20.15
N GLU A 265 -14.19 0.82 20.61
CA GLU A 265 -14.00 1.98 19.73
C GLU A 265 -12.75 1.83 18.84
N TRP A 266 -11.67 1.30 19.39
CA TRP A 266 -10.47 0.98 18.62
C TRP A 266 -10.77 -0.08 17.54
N ALA A 267 -11.46 -1.16 17.90
CA ALA A 267 -11.83 -2.22 16.97
C ALA A 267 -12.77 -1.72 15.86
N GLU A 268 -13.73 -0.85 16.19
CA GLU A 268 -14.62 -0.21 15.22
C GLU A 268 -13.84 0.72 14.26
N GLN A 269 -12.83 1.46 14.76
CA GLN A 269 -11.93 2.27 13.90
C GLN A 269 -11.12 1.38 12.96
N ARG A 270 -10.52 0.32 13.46
CA ARG A 270 -9.78 -0.63 12.62
C ARG A 270 -10.67 -1.23 11.54
N ALA A 271 -11.83 -1.76 11.90
CA ALA A 271 -12.78 -2.35 10.95
C ALA A 271 -13.27 -1.35 9.89
N LYS A 272 -13.36 -0.07 10.24
CA LYS A 272 -13.71 1.00 9.30
C LYS A 272 -12.61 1.24 8.28
N TRP A 273 -11.36 1.33 8.72
CA TRP A 273 -10.24 1.75 7.87
C TRP A 273 -9.54 0.59 7.17
N GLU A 274 -9.52 -0.59 7.81
CA GLU A 274 -8.87 -1.81 7.33
C GLU A 274 -9.90 -2.95 7.15
N PRO A 275 -10.86 -2.80 6.20
CA PRO A 275 -11.91 -3.81 6.00
C PRO A 275 -11.42 -5.06 5.26
N LEU A 276 -10.20 -5.04 4.74
CA LEU A 276 -9.56 -6.09 3.97
C LEU A 276 -8.16 -6.36 4.53
N PHE A 277 -7.66 -7.56 4.27
CA PHE A 277 -6.29 -7.97 4.56
C PHE A 277 -5.73 -8.76 3.38
N GLU A 278 -4.50 -8.49 2.99
CA GLU A 278 -3.84 -9.23 1.91
C GLU A 278 -3.33 -10.57 2.42
N ALA A 279 -3.90 -11.67 1.90
CA ALA A 279 -3.59 -13.01 2.37
C ALA A 279 -2.26 -13.55 1.83
N ILE A 280 -1.87 -13.15 0.60
CA ILE A 280 -0.67 -13.68 -0.08
C ILE A 280 -0.13 -12.68 -1.09
N GLN A 281 1.19 -12.68 -1.24
CA GLN A 281 1.93 -11.93 -2.26
C GLN A 281 3.21 -12.70 -2.66
N TYR A 282 4.05 -12.14 -3.54
CA TYR A 282 5.30 -12.79 -3.96
C TYR A 282 6.31 -12.98 -2.82
N LYS A 283 6.24 -12.18 -1.74
CA LYS A 283 7.06 -12.34 -0.52
C LYS A 283 6.56 -13.46 0.41
N GLY A 284 5.49 -14.16 0.04
CA GLY A 284 4.92 -15.28 0.76
C GLY A 284 3.51 -15.03 1.27
N GLN A 285 3.01 -15.98 2.01
CA GLN A 285 1.72 -15.94 2.68
C GLN A 285 1.79 -14.97 3.87
N SER A 286 0.78 -14.14 4.05
CA SER A 286 0.76 -13.14 5.12
C SER A 286 0.57 -13.72 6.51
N GLU A 287 0.03 -14.95 6.61
CA GLU A 287 0.01 -15.74 7.83
C GLU A 287 1.38 -16.39 8.05
N ALA A 288 1.91 -16.32 9.25
CA ALA A 288 3.17 -16.98 9.61
C ALA A 288 2.91 -18.37 10.19
N HIS A 289 3.80 -19.32 9.90
CA HIS A 289 3.73 -20.65 10.52
C HIS A 289 4.15 -20.58 11.99
N PRO A 290 3.53 -21.31 12.93
CA PRO A 290 3.87 -21.27 14.36
C PRO A 290 5.35 -21.51 14.70
N SER A 291 6.09 -22.24 13.82
CA SER A 291 7.53 -22.41 13.98
C SER A 291 8.35 -21.12 13.72
N LEU A 292 7.78 -20.16 12.99
CA LEU A 292 8.40 -18.87 12.66
C LEU A 292 7.94 -17.75 13.61
N SER A 293 6.73 -17.90 14.16
CA SER A 293 6.13 -16.95 15.09
C SER A 293 5.48 -17.68 16.27
N PRO A 294 6.29 -18.32 17.15
CA PRO A 294 5.77 -19.23 18.18
C PRO A 294 5.00 -18.51 19.31
N THR A 295 5.02 -17.20 19.34
CA THR A 295 4.29 -16.37 20.32
C THR A 295 3.01 -15.74 19.74
N ASP A 296 2.74 -15.97 18.47
CA ASP A 296 1.52 -15.49 17.80
C ASP A 296 0.45 -16.58 17.85
N GLU A 297 -0.59 -16.33 18.64
CA GLU A 297 -1.69 -17.28 18.86
C GLU A 297 -2.50 -17.56 17.58
N PHE A 298 -2.43 -16.69 16.59
CA PHE A 298 -3.25 -16.72 15.37
C PHE A 298 -2.47 -17.15 14.10
N THR A 299 -1.23 -17.60 14.25
CA THR A 299 -0.45 -18.13 13.12
C THR A 299 -0.65 -19.62 12.88
#